data_4d4a91f1c22c4753c0afbb4bad3a8ee7
#
_entry.id   4d4a91f1c22c4753c0afbb4bad3a8ee7
#
_cell.length_a   1.000
_cell.length_b   1.000
_cell.length_c   1.000
_cell.angle_alpha   90.00
_cell.angle_beta   90.00
_cell.angle_gamma   90.00
#
_symmetry.space_group_name_H-M   'P 1'
#
loop_
_entity.id
_entity.type
_entity.pdbx_description
1 polymer ?
#
loop_
_entity_poly.entity_id
_entity_poly.type
_entity_poly.pdbx_seq_one_letter_code
_entity_poly.pdbx_strand_id
1 'polypeptide(L)'
;MILKYKKGYKPKNPALYYDIRKDIKAYPDAIIYIIFGGRSTGKTYSALRYAIESERRYLFMKRTDDDIENLVLDAQAEKSKGKREKTDLNPFKSINRDFEGCNYTPLKMKKGLAAFYNQIDDETKELSGYCMSLNKVSK
;
A
#
# COMPACT_ATOMS: atom_id res chain seq x y z
N MET A 1 -11.54 -4.42 -10.64
CA MET A 1 -12.35 -3.81 -9.52
C MET A 1 -12.05 -2.32 -9.43
N ILE A 2 -13.06 -1.50 -9.22
CA ILE A 2 -12.87 -0.06 -9.00
C ILE A 2 -13.14 0.25 -7.53
N LEU A 3 -12.18 0.88 -6.85
CA LEU A 3 -12.34 1.29 -5.47
C LEU A 3 -13.32 2.45 -5.36
N LYS A 4 -14.24 2.36 -4.40
CA LYS A 4 -15.23 3.39 -4.12
C LYS A 4 -14.83 4.19 -2.88
N TYR A 5 -14.90 5.50 -2.97
CA TYR A 5 -14.66 6.37 -1.82
C TYR A 5 -15.72 6.16 -0.73
N LYS A 6 -15.29 6.24 0.52
CA LYS A 6 -16.21 6.22 1.66
C LYS A 6 -17.20 7.36 1.58
N LYS A 7 -18.42 7.12 2.05
CA LYS A 7 -19.49 8.14 2.10
C LYS A 7 -18.99 9.38 2.87
N GLY A 8 -19.16 10.53 2.25
CA GLY A 8 -18.74 11.80 2.83
C GLY A 8 -17.26 12.16 2.62
N TYR A 9 -16.46 11.26 2.05
CA TYR A 9 -15.08 11.57 1.69
C TYR A 9 -15.06 12.48 0.45
N LYS A 10 -14.33 13.58 0.57
CA LYS A 10 -14.08 14.49 -0.57
C LYS A 10 -12.65 14.26 -1.05
N PRO A 11 -12.46 13.69 -2.25
CA PRO A 11 -11.13 13.53 -2.80
C PRO A 11 -10.46 14.89 -2.99
N LYS A 12 -9.18 14.95 -2.70
CA LYS A 12 -8.37 16.14 -2.96
C LYS A 12 -8.31 16.38 -4.46
N ASN A 13 -8.07 17.65 -4.85
CA ASN A 13 -8.01 18.04 -6.26
C ASN A 13 -7.08 17.11 -7.06
N PRO A 14 -7.61 16.35 -8.03
CA PRO A 14 -6.82 15.37 -8.78
C PRO A 14 -5.71 16.01 -9.63
N ALA A 15 -5.80 17.29 -9.94
CA ALA A 15 -4.76 18.01 -10.67
C ALA A 15 -3.45 18.17 -9.86
N LEU A 16 -3.52 18.04 -8.53
CA LEU A 16 -2.36 18.17 -7.63
C LEU A 16 -1.67 16.84 -7.34
N TYR A 17 -2.25 15.71 -7.77
CA TYR A 17 -1.77 14.38 -7.42
C TYR A 17 -1.50 13.54 -8.66
N TYR A 18 -0.41 12.78 -8.60
CA TYR A 18 -0.04 11.85 -9.65
C TYR A 18 -1.04 10.69 -9.76
N ASP A 19 -1.33 10.28 -11.00
CA ASP A 19 -2.17 9.12 -11.31
C ASP A 19 -1.48 8.21 -12.34
N ILE A 20 -0.90 7.11 -11.87
CA ILE A 20 -0.17 6.14 -12.70
C ILE A 20 -1.05 5.52 -13.80
N ARG A 21 -2.36 5.48 -13.61
CA ARG A 21 -3.28 4.89 -14.61
C ARG A 21 -3.25 5.63 -15.94
N LYS A 22 -2.96 6.93 -15.90
CA LYS A 22 -2.80 7.75 -17.11
C LYS A 22 -1.58 7.32 -17.90
N ASP A 23 -0.46 7.08 -17.23
CA ASP A 23 0.78 6.66 -17.87
C ASP A 23 0.69 5.22 -18.39
N ILE A 24 0.08 4.32 -17.65
CA ILE A 24 -0.14 2.94 -18.09
C ILE A 24 -1.04 2.89 -19.33
N LYS A 25 -2.06 3.73 -19.38
CA LYS A 25 -2.94 3.85 -20.55
C LYS A 25 -2.21 4.46 -21.76
N ALA A 26 -1.35 5.45 -21.54
CA ALA A 26 -0.59 6.11 -22.59
C ALA A 26 0.53 5.22 -23.16
N TYR A 27 1.14 4.38 -22.31
CA TYR A 27 2.29 3.54 -22.65
C TYR A 27 2.05 2.08 -22.23
N PRO A 28 1.05 1.39 -22.82
CA PRO A 28 0.63 0.06 -22.35
C PRO A 28 1.67 -1.03 -22.54
N ASP A 29 2.62 -0.83 -23.48
CA ASP A 29 3.69 -1.80 -23.79
C ASP A 29 4.95 -1.58 -22.95
N ALA A 30 4.99 -0.55 -22.10
CA ALA A 30 6.13 -0.34 -21.22
C ALA A 30 6.20 -1.44 -20.15
N ILE A 31 7.40 -1.97 -19.96
CA ILE A 31 7.69 -3.01 -18.97
C ILE A 31 8.01 -2.37 -17.61
N ILE A 32 8.64 -1.21 -17.63
CA ILE A 32 9.09 -0.48 -16.43
C ILE A 32 8.61 0.96 -16.51
N TYR A 33 8.05 1.46 -15.41
CA TYR A 33 7.71 2.86 -15.22
C TYR A 33 8.59 3.43 -14.11
N ILE A 34 9.37 4.45 -14.43
CA ILE A 34 10.19 5.17 -13.46
C ILE A 34 9.54 6.53 -13.20
N ILE A 35 9.15 6.78 -11.94
CA ILE A 35 8.35 7.93 -11.57
C ILE A 35 9.13 8.82 -10.62
N PHE A 36 9.41 10.04 -11.03
CA PHE A 36 10.08 11.06 -10.25
C PHE A 36 9.09 12.14 -9.80
N GLY A 37 9.37 12.74 -8.66
CA GLY A 37 8.56 13.87 -8.17
C GLY A 37 8.80 14.14 -6.69
N GLY A 38 8.24 15.24 -6.21
CA GLY A 38 8.32 15.64 -4.80
C GLY A 38 7.65 14.65 -3.85
N ARG A 39 7.88 14.83 -2.55
CA ARG A 39 7.18 14.08 -1.51
C ARG A 39 5.69 14.44 -1.51
N SER A 40 4.86 13.50 -1.08
CA SER A 40 3.41 13.69 -0.90
C SER A 40 2.66 14.08 -2.18
N THR A 41 3.17 13.71 -3.35
CA THR A 41 2.50 13.92 -4.63
C THR A 41 1.62 12.74 -5.08
N GLY A 42 1.46 11.74 -4.23
CA GLY A 42 0.55 10.61 -4.48
C GLY A 42 1.14 9.45 -5.29
N LYS A 43 2.46 9.41 -5.51
CA LYS A 43 3.10 8.35 -6.30
C LYS A 43 2.83 6.95 -5.76
N THR A 44 3.14 6.72 -4.48
CA THR A 44 2.92 5.43 -3.80
C THR A 44 1.42 5.11 -3.69
N TYR A 45 0.62 6.09 -3.32
CA TYR A 45 -0.84 5.95 -3.23
C TYR A 45 -1.44 5.50 -4.57
N SER A 46 -1.06 6.14 -5.65
CA SER A 46 -1.54 5.82 -6.99
C SER A 46 -1.11 4.42 -7.45
N ALA A 47 0.15 4.03 -7.19
CA ALA A 47 0.67 2.71 -7.54
C ALA A 47 -0.05 1.59 -6.77
N LEU A 48 -0.26 1.76 -5.47
CA LEU A 48 -0.96 0.78 -4.64
C LEU A 48 -2.45 0.69 -4.99
N ARG A 49 -3.10 1.81 -5.26
CA ARG A 49 -4.47 1.82 -5.76
C ARG A 49 -4.59 1.04 -7.07
N TYR A 50 -3.69 1.27 -8.00
CA TYR A 50 -3.67 0.51 -9.26
C TYR A 50 -3.45 -0.99 -9.02
N ALA A 51 -2.54 -1.36 -8.12
CA ALA A 51 -2.28 -2.75 -7.78
C ALA A 51 -3.53 -3.45 -7.23
N ILE A 52 -4.29 -2.79 -6.36
CA ILE A 52 -5.55 -3.31 -5.82
C ILE A 52 -6.62 -3.41 -6.93
N GLU A 53 -6.82 -2.35 -7.69
CA GLU A 53 -7.86 -2.30 -8.74
C GLU A 53 -7.58 -3.29 -9.88
N SER A 54 -6.32 -3.64 -10.14
CA SER A 54 -5.93 -4.65 -11.13
C SER A 54 -6.17 -6.09 -10.69
N GLU A 55 -6.45 -6.31 -9.40
CA GLU A 55 -6.70 -7.63 -8.79
C GLU A 55 -5.52 -8.62 -8.94
N ARG A 56 -4.32 -8.10 -9.19
CA ARG A 56 -3.11 -8.90 -9.33
C ARG A 56 -2.32 -8.89 -8.02
N ARG A 57 -1.63 -9.99 -7.76
CA ARG A 57 -0.62 -10.03 -6.70
C ARG A 57 0.50 -9.05 -7.05
N TYR A 58 1.02 -8.37 -6.04
CA TYR A 58 2.10 -7.40 -6.18
C TYR A 58 3.19 -7.65 -5.14
N LEU A 59 4.35 -7.15 -5.42
CA LEU A 59 5.48 -7.12 -4.50
C LEU A 59 5.85 -5.65 -4.21
N PHE A 60 5.65 -5.24 -2.97
CA PHE A 60 6.10 -3.94 -2.47
C PHE A 60 7.49 -4.11 -1.87
N MET A 61 8.46 -3.36 -2.33
CA MET A 61 9.85 -3.53 -1.91
C MET A 61 10.31 -2.38 -1.03
N LYS A 62 10.98 -2.74 0.04
CA LYS A 62 11.69 -1.83 0.94
C LYS A 62 13.19 -2.07 0.86
N ARG A 63 13.97 -1.11 1.34
CA ARG A 63 15.43 -1.16 1.22
C ARG A 63 16.06 -2.21 2.12
N THR A 64 15.64 -2.28 3.38
CA THR A 64 16.25 -3.11 4.41
C THR A 64 15.25 -4.02 5.11
N ASP A 65 15.74 -5.07 5.76
CA ASP A 65 14.94 -5.94 6.62
C ASP A 65 14.31 -5.16 7.77
N ASP A 66 15.01 -4.19 8.33
CA ASP A 66 14.51 -3.35 9.43
C ASP A 66 13.31 -2.49 9.01
N ASP A 67 13.28 -2.03 7.76
CA ASP A 67 12.12 -1.32 7.22
C ASP A 67 10.86 -2.19 7.23
N ILE A 68 11.00 -3.48 6.93
CA ILE A 68 9.88 -4.44 6.98
C ILE A 68 9.45 -4.72 8.42
N GLU A 69 10.41 -4.96 9.33
CA GLU A 69 10.12 -5.20 10.74
C GLU A 69 9.39 -4.00 11.38
N ASN A 70 9.85 -2.79 11.13
CA ASN A 70 9.23 -1.57 11.65
C ASN A 70 7.80 -1.37 11.13
N LEU A 71 7.57 -1.67 9.85
CA LEU A 71 6.25 -1.60 9.23
C LEU A 71 5.25 -2.56 9.88
N VAL A 72 5.68 -3.79 10.18
CA VAL A 72 4.84 -4.81 10.86
C VAL A 72 4.59 -4.44 12.31
N LEU A 73 5.60 -3.99 13.04
CA LEU A 73 5.48 -3.57 14.44
C LEU A 73 4.54 -2.36 14.58
N ASP A 74 4.61 -1.39 13.69
CA ASP A 74 3.74 -0.23 13.67
C ASP A 74 2.26 -0.64 13.50
N ALA A 75 1.99 -1.53 12.57
CA ALA A 75 0.64 -2.05 12.34
C ALA A 75 0.09 -2.84 13.53
N GLN A 76 0.94 -3.58 14.24
CA GLN A 76 0.56 -4.30 15.47
C GLN A 76 0.28 -3.32 16.63
N ALA A 77 1.09 -2.28 16.77
CA ALA A 77 0.92 -1.25 17.79
C ALA A 77 -0.38 -0.46 17.63
N GLU A 78 -0.80 -0.18 16.40
CA GLU A 78 -2.09 0.46 16.12
C GLU A 78 -3.29 -0.39 16.57
N LYS A 79 -3.17 -1.71 16.50
CA LYS A 79 -4.23 -2.63 16.97
C LYS A 79 -4.33 -2.69 18.50
N SER A 80 -3.22 -2.51 19.21
CA SER A 80 -3.17 -2.72 20.66
C SER A 80 -3.39 -1.47 21.51
N LYS A 81 -3.27 -0.28 20.95
CA LYS A 81 -3.37 0.98 21.68
C LYS A 81 -4.11 2.04 20.85
N GLY A 82 -5.33 2.32 21.18
CA GLY A 82 -6.24 3.24 20.47
C GLY A 82 -5.80 4.70 20.33
N LYS A 83 -4.57 5.07 20.66
CA LYS A 83 -3.97 6.39 20.41
C LYS A 83 -2.45 6.30 20.51
N ARG A 84 -1.76 6.11 19.41
CA ARG A 84 -0.33 6.42 19.32
C ARG A 84 -0.08 7.41 18.19
N GLU A 85 1.01 8.18 18.37
CA GLU A 85 1.52 9.09 17.36
C GLU A 85 1.52 8.42 16.00
N LYS A 86 1.07 9.17 15.01
CA LYS A 86 0.90 8.76 13.62
C LYS A 86 2.26 8.44 12.99
N THR A 87 2.72 7.23 13.15
CA THR A 87 3.79 6.73 12.31
C THR A 87 3.15 6.23 11.01
N ASP A 88 3.43 6.91 9.91
CA ASP A 88 2.85 6.61 8.60
C ASP A 88 3.64 5.50 7.87
N LEU A 89 3.92 4.39 8.56
CA LEU A 89 4.72 3.31 8.00
C LEU A 89 3.91 2.35 7.14
N ASN A 90 2.62 2.13 7.45
CA ASN A 90 1.76 1.32 6.58
C ASN A 90 1.44 2.09 5.29
N PRO A 91 1.93 1.64 4.12
CA PRO A 91 1.72 2.35 2.86
C PRO A 91 0.25 2.39 2.43
N PHE A 92 -0.60 1.51 2.97
CA PHE A 92 -2.03 1.46 2.70
C PHE A 92 -2.88 2.35 3.61
N LYS A 93 -2.30 3.06 4.56
CA LYS A 93 -3.06 3.85 5.53
C LYS A 93 -4.03 4.84 4.88
N SER A 94 -3.58 5.57 3.88
CA SER A 94 -4.44 6.53 3.16
C SER A 94 -5.53 5.81 2.35
N ILE A 95 -5.22 4.70 1.74
CA ILE A 95 -6.19 3.87 1.00
C ILE A 95 -7.25 3.32 1.95
N ASN A 96 -6.85 2.78 3.10
CA ASN A 96 -7.77 2.28 4.12
C ASN A 96 -8.69 3.37 4.66
N ARG A 97 -8.18 4.59 4.76
CA ARG A 97 -8.96 5.77 5.19
C ARG A 97 -9.99 6.19 4.14
N ASP A 98 -9.61 6.17 2.87
CA ASP A 98 -10.34 6.82 1.78
C ASP A 98 -11.39 5.94 1.11
N PHE A 99 -11.16 4.63 1.04
CA PHE A 99 -12.00 3.70 0.27
C PHE A 99 -12.78 2.71 1.12
N GLU A 100 -13.99 2.38 0.65
CA GLU A 100 -14.82 1.34 1.26
C GLU A 100 -14.22 -0.04 1.07
N GLY A 101 -14.36 -0.90 2.07
CA GLY A 101 -13.90 -2.28 2.02
C GLY A 101 -12.38 -2.45 2.04
N CYS A 102 -11.62 -1.40 2.29
CA CYS A 102 -10.17 -1.44 2.39
C CYS A 102 -9.70 -1.41 3.85
N ASN A 103 -9.04 -2.48 4.25
CA ASN A 103 -8.37 -2.60 5.54
C ASN A 103 -7.09 -3.43 5.38
N TYR A 104 -6.17 -2.91 4.57
CA TYR A 104 -4.92 -3.58 4.24
C TYR A 104 -3.90 -3.44 5.37
N THR A 105 -3.44 -4.57 5.89
CA THR A 105 -2.46 -4.63 6.98
C THR A 105 -1.35 -5.62 6.66
N PRO A 106 -0.10 -5.32 7.06
CA PRO A 106 1.01 -6.25 6.93
C PRO A 106 1.03 -7.25 8.07
N LEU A 107 1.34 -8.50 7.74
CA LEU A 107 1.63 -9.55 8.70
C LEU A 107 3.00 -10.17 8.40
N LYS A 108 3.81 -10.35 9.43
CA LYS A 108 5.13 -10.95 9.29
C LYS A 108 5.02 -12.41 8.84
N MET A 109 5.80 -12.78 7.84
CA MET A 109 6.00 -14.17 7.42
C MET A 109 7.33 -14.71 7.94
N LYS A 110 8.42 -13.97 7.72
CA LYS A 110 9.77 -14.21 8.22
C LYS A 110 10.55 -12.91 8.20
N LYS A 111 11.80 -12.90 8.69
CA LYS A 111 12.65 -11.70 8.65
C LYS A 111 12.77 -11.15 7.23
N GLY A 112 12.46 -9.88 7.06
CA GLY A 112 12.52 -9.19 5.76
C GLY A 112 11.43 -9.56 4.77
N LEU A 113 10.40 -10.29 5.19
CA LEU A 113 9.26 -10.66 4.38
C LEU A 113 7.96 -10.53 5.16
N ALA A 114 7.01 -9.79 4.63
CA ALA A 114 5.66 -9.66 5.15
C ALA A 114 4.63 -9.87 4.02
N ALA A 115 3.41 -10.20 4.40
CA ALA A 115 2.29 -10.27 3.47
C ALA A 115 1.28 -9.17 3.82
N PHE A 116 0.70 -8.55 2.80
CA PHE A 116 -0.42 -7.64 2.96
C PHE A 116 -1.73 -8.40 2.81
N TYR A 117 -2.58 -8.27 3.81
CA TYR A 117 -3.93 -8.84 3.81
C TYR A 117 -4.96 -7.72 3.90
N ASN A 118 -6.07 -7.89 3.18
CA ASN A 118 -7.26 -7.09 3.41
C ASN A 118 -8.12 -7.79 4.46
N GLN A 119 -8.26 -7.20 5.64
CA GLN A 119 -9.09 -7.72 6.72
C GLN A 119 -10.55 -7.35 6.47
N ILE A 120 -11.35 -8.29 6.01
CA ILE A 120 -12.75 -8.08 5.65
C ILE A 120 -13.62 -8.02 6.90
N ASP A 121 -13.42 -8.96 7.81
CA ASP A 121 -14.07 -9.02 9.13
C ASP A 121 -13.10 -9.61 10.17
N ASP A 122 -13.54 -9.84 11.39
CA ASP A 122 -12.68 -10.33 12.49
C ASP A 122 -12.07 -11.72 12.21
N GLU A 123 -12.70 -12.53 11.38
CA GLU A 123 -12.28 -13.89 11.08
C GLU A 123 -11.72 -14.07 9.66
N THR A 124 -12.09 -13.17 8.73
CA THR A 124 -11.78 -13.31 7.31
C THR A 124 -10.78 -12.28 6.84
N LYS A 125 -9.71 -12.74 6.22
CA LYS A 125 -8.72 -11.88 5.57
C LYS A 125 -8.32 -12.47 4.22
N GLU A 126 -8.12 -11.60 3.25
CA GLU A 126 -7.70 -11.96 1.90
C GLU A 126 -6.28 -11.49 1.63
N LEU A 127 -5.45 -12.39 1.12
CA LEU A 127 -4.10 -12.07 0.70
C LEU A 127 -4.13 -11.15 -0.52
N SER A 128 -3.47 -10.00 -0.42
CA SER A 128 -3.39 -9.02 -1.50
C SER A 128 -2.03 -9.05 -2.21
N GLY A 129 -0.95 -8.98 -1.47
CA GLY A 129 0.41 -8.96 -2.01
C GLY A 129 1.44 -9.17 -0.93
N TYR A 130 2.70 -8.90 -1.27
CA TYR A 130 3.84 -9.12 -0.39
C TYR A 130 4.66 -7.84 -0.23
N CYS A 131 5.38 -7.77 0.89
CA CYS A 131 6.40 -6.77 1.13
C CYS A 131 7.72 -7.47 1.44
N MET A 132 8.76 -7.15 0.70
CA MET A 132 10.07 -7.78 0.83
C MET A 132 11.18 -6.73 0.82
N SER A 133 12.25 -7.00 1.57
CA SER A 133 13.44 -6.16 1.52
C SER A 133 14.34 -6.52 0.33
N LEU A 134 15.05 -5.53 -0.19
CA LEU A 134 16.05 -5.73 -1.25
C LEU A 134 17.19 -6.65 -0.79
N ASN A 135 17.47 -6.71 0.50
CA ASN A 135 18.49 -7.61 1.06
C ASN A 135 18.17 -9.09 0.80
N LYS A 136 16.90 -9.44 0.65
CA LYS A 136 16.48 -10.83 0.34
C LYS A 136 16.69 -11.18 -1.13
N VAL A 137 16.65 -10.20 -2.00
CA VAL A 137 16.85 -10.40 -3.44
C VAL A 137 18.30 -10.69 -3.79
N SER A 138 19.25 -10.13 -3.01
CA SER A 138 20.69 -10.25 -3.25
C SER A 138 21.33 -11.49 -2.65
N LYS A 139 20.57 -12.33 -1.99
CA LYS A 139 21.07 -13.56 -1.33
C LYS A 139 20.65 -14.82 -2.08
#